data_66d9a5e37554026b593cf6bb9b8aebf1
#
_entry.id   66d9a5e37554026b593cf6bb9b8aebf1
#
_cell.length_a   1.000
_cell.length_b   1.000
_cell.length_c   1.000
_cell.angle_alpha   90.00
_cell.angle_beta   90.00
_cell.angle_gamma   90.00
#
_symmetry.space_group_name_H-M   'P 1'
#
loop_
_entity.id
_entity.type
_entity.pdbx_description
1 polymer ?
#
loop_
_entity_poly.entity_id
_entity_poly.type
_entity_poly.pdbx_seq_one_letter_code
_entity_poly.pdbx_strand_id
1 'polypeptide(L)'
;MKKEVVIPRLGSSDESNEVKVLRWLKRKGEAVQKGDPLLEVETDKVNVEIEAPDTGLLSEVRVQEGEVVAFNSVVAVIEGKD
;
A
#
# COMPACT_ATOMS: atom_id res chain seq x y z
N MET A 1 -1.57 -18.45 0.76
CA MET A 1 -2.46 -17.63 1.59
C MET A 1 -2.37 -16.17 1.15
N LYS A 2 -3.51 -15.50 1.02
CA LYS A 2 -3.51 -14.12 0.52
C LYS A 2 -3.60 -13.13 1.66
N LYS A 3 -2.86 -12.05 1.54
CA LYS A 3 -2.81 -10.98 2.52
C LYS A 3 -3.17 -9.67 1.83
N GLU A 4 -4.16 -8.97 2.34
CA GLU A 4 -4.53 -7.68 1.77
C GLU A 4 -3.59 -6.59 2.29
N VAL A 5 -3.17 -5.72 1.38
CA VAL A 5 -2.40 -4.54 1.74
C VAL A 5 -3.39 -3.39 1.87
N VAL A 6 -3.48 -2.84 3.07
CA VAL A 6 -4.38 -1.71 3.31
C VAL A 6 -3.56 -0.49 3.70
N ILE A 7 -4.12 0.68 3.51
CA ILE A 7 -3.49 1.92 3.92
C ILE A 7 -3.87 2.18 5.37
N PRO A 8 -2.91 2.10 6.31
CA PRO A 8 -3.22 2.35 7.72
C PRO A 8 -3.42 3.84 7.95
N ARG A 9 -4.19 4.18 8.97
CA ARG A 9 -4.31 5.57 9.38
C ARG A 9 -3.00 5.99 10.04
N LEU A 10 -2.41 7.03 9.50
CA LEU A 10 -1.06 7.45 9.88
C LEU A 10 -1.11 8.75 10.67
N GLY A 11 -1.27 8.63 11.95
CA GLY A 11 -1.25 9.78 12.83
C GLY A 11 -2.64 10.25 13.22
N SER A 12 -2.75 10.69 14.46
CA SER A 12 -4.02 11.07 15.05
C SER A 12 -4.44 12.49 14.68
N SER A 13 -3.53 13.29 14.15
CA SER A 13 -3.81 14.68 13.82
C SER A 13 -4.21 14.89 12.37
N ASP A 14 -4.27 13.81 11.61
CA ASP A 14 -4.60 13.87 10.21
C ASP A 14 -6.12 14.05 10.06
N GLU A 15 -6.52 15.18 9.52
CA GLU A 15 -7.94 15.48 9.34
C GLU A 15 -8.52 14.89 8.07
N SER A 16 -7.66 14.50 7.16
CA SER A 16 -8.09 13.91 5.90
C SER A 16 -8.41 12.43 6.11
N ASN A 17 -9.41 11.94 5.40
CA ASN A 17 -9.73 10.52 5.37
C ASN A 17 -9.17 9.85 4.13
N GLU A 18 -8.37 10.56 3.36
CA GLU A 18 -7.90 10.10 2.06
C GLU A 18 -6.42 10.35 1.90
N VAL A 19 -5.79 9.53 1.05
CA VAL A 19 -4.41 9.73 0.64
C VAL A 19 -4.34 9.64 -0.87
N LYS A 20 -3.33 10.29 -1.45
CA LYS A 20 -3.08 10.20 -2.88
C LYS A 20 -1.98 9.20 -3.14
N VAL A 21 -2.20 8.30 -4.08
CA VAL A 21 -1.16 7.34 -4.50
C VAL A 21 -0.18 8.07 -5.38
N LEU A 22 1.07 8.23 -4.90
CA LEU A 22 2.09 8.96 -5.65
C LEU A 22 2.78 8.06 -6.65
N ARG A 23 3.23 6.88 -6.21
CA ARG A 23 3.89 5.94 -7.11
C ARG A 23 3.97 4.56 -6.51
N TRP A 24 4.03 3.56 -7.38
CA TRP A 24 4.28 2.19 -7.00
C TRP A 24 5.78 1.91 -7.06
N LEU A 25 6.30 1.25 -6.04
CA LEU A 25 7.71 0.88 -5.95
C LEU A 25 7.94 -0.57 -6.32
N LYS A 26 6.88 -1.36 -6.33
CA LYS A 26 6.89 -2.75 -6.78
C LYS A 26 5.80 -2.95 -7.81
N ARG A 27 5.94 -3.97 -8.62
CA ARG A 27 5.00 -4.25 -9.71
C ARG A 27 4.26 -5.55 -9.46
N LYS A 28 3.09 -5.65 -10.04
CA LYS A 28 2.35 -6.91 -10.04
C LYS A 28 3.24 -8.02 -10.60
N GLY A 29 3.33 -9.13 -9.88
CA GLY A 29 4.16 -10.26 -10.25
C GLY A 29 5.53 -10.28 -9.60
N GLU A 30 5.93 -9.21 -8.92
CA GLU A 30 7.21 -9.20 -8.22
C GLU A 30 7.13 -9.91 -6.88
N ALA A 31 8.22 -10.57 -6.51
CA ALA A 31 8.37 -11.12 -5.17
C ALA A 31 8.71 -9.97 -4.21
N VAL A 32 8.08 -9.97 -3.05
CA VAL A 32 8.31 -8.95 -2.03
C VAL A 32 8.57 -9.62 -0.70
N GLN A 33 9.28 -8.92 0.18
CA GLN A 33 9.53 -9.38 1.53
C GLN A 33 8.80 -8.48 2.50
N LYS A 34 8.41 -9.04 3.63
CA LYS A 34 7.79 -8.26 4.69
C LYS A 34 8.67 -7.06 5.03
N GLY A 35 8.07 -5.88 5.03
CA GLY A 35 8.78 -4.63 5.30
C GLY A 35 9.27 -3.91 4.04
N ASP A 36 9.22 -4.55 2.88
CA ASP A 36 9.61 -3.87 1.64
C ASP A 36 8.60 -2.76 1.32
N PRO A 37 9.08 -1.58 0.89
CA PRO A 37 8.15 -0.55 0.46
C PRO A 37 7.47 -0.94 -0.84
N LEU A 38 6.15 -0.87 -0.86
CA LEU A 38 5.35 -1.24 -2.01
C LEU A 38 4.92 -0.05 -2.84
N LEU A 39 4.48 1.00 -2.16
CA LEU A 39 4.04 2.21 -2.83
C LEU A 39 4.23 3.40 -1.91
N GLU A 40 4.28 4.58 -2.52
CA GLU A 40 4.37 5.84 -1.79
C GLU A 40 3.05 6.57 -1.90
N VAL A 41 2.56 7.08 -0.78
CA VAL A 41 1.32 7.84 -0.74
C VAL A 41 1.58 9.20 -0.10
N GLU A 42 0.75 10.16 -0.45
CA GLU A 42 0.83 11.51 0.10
C GLU A 42 -0.37 11.74 1.02
N THR A 43 -0.07 12.17 2.25
CA THR A 43 -1.09 12.62 3.20
C THR A 43 -1.06 14.14 3.24
N ASP A 44 -1.89 14.73 4.09
CA ASP A 44 -1.92 16.19 4.25
C ASP A 44 -0.58 16.79 4.63
N LYS A 45 0.23 16.03 5.33
CA LYS A 45 1.44 16.59 5.95
C LYS A 45 2.73 15.98 5.45
N VAL A 46 2.71 14.72 5.07
CA VAL A 46 3.93 14.00 4.73
C VAL A 46 3.66 12.96 3.66
N ASN A 47 4.72 12.54 3.00
CA ASN A 47 4.70 11.37 2.12
C ASN A 47 5.13 10.16 2.95
N VAL A 48 4.46 9.04 2.75
CA VAL A 48 4.71 7.83 3.51
C VAL A 48 4.81 6.65 2.56
N GLU A 49 5.72 5.73 2.87
CA GLU A 49 5.83 4.48 2.14
C GLU A 49 5.00 3.42 2.84
N ILE A 50 4.20 2.70 2.07
CA ILE A 50 3.40 1.58 2.59
C ILE A 50 4.18 0.30 2.38
N GLU A 51 4.42 -0.43 3.45
CA GLU A 51 5.27 -1.61 3.44
C GLU A 51 4.46 -2.88 3.28
N ALA A 52 5.13 -3.90 2.76
CA ALA A 52 4.51 -5.22 2.62
C ALA A 52 4.21 -5.81 4.00
N PRO A 53 3.00 -6.27 4.24
CA PRO A 53 2.65 -6.89 5.53
C PRO A 53 3.15 -8.32 5.65
N ASP A 54 3.60 -8.92 4.55
CA ASP A 54 4.05 -10.30 4.56
C ASP A 54 4.97 -10.53 3.36
N THR A 55 5.68 -11.64 3.39
CA THR A 55 6.54 -12.07 2.29
C THR A 55 5.73 -12.90 1.30
N GLY A 56 5.91 -12.65 0.03
CA GLY A 56 5.21 -13.39 -1.00
C GLY A 56 5.30 -12.71 -2.35
N LEU A 57 4.28 -12.93 -3.16
CA LEU A 57 4.19 -12.39 -4.50
C LEU A 57 3.14 -11.28 -4.52
N LEU A 58 3.45 -10.16 -5.12
CA LEU A 58 2.47 -9.10 -5.30
C LEU A 58 1.50 -9.55 -6.42
N SER A 59 0.39 -10.14 -6.01
CA SER A 59 -0.51 -10.80 -6.94
C SER A 59 -1.56 -9.89 -7.56
N GLU A 60 -1.89 -8.78 -6.88
CA GLU A 60 -2.87 -7.81 -7.37
C GLU A 60 -2.45 -6.40 -6.99
N VAL A 61 -2.68 -5.47 -7.91
CA VAL A 61 -2.56 -4.04 -7.66
C VAL A 61 -3.92 -3.44 -7.99
N ARG A 62 -4.58 -2.87 -6.99
CA ARG A 62 -5.97 -2.40 -7.13
C ARG A 62 -6.10 -0.90 -7.34
N VAL A 63 -5.03 -0.14 -7.16
CA VAL A 63 -5.05 1.30 -7.32
C VAL A 63 -3.91 1.74 -8.21
N GLN A 64 -4.08 2.85 -8.88
CA GLN A 64 -3.10 3.39 -9.83
C GLN A 64 -2.49 4.67 -9.29
N GLU A 65 -1.33 5.02 -9.81
CA GLU A 65 -0.69 6.29 -9.48
C GLU A 65 -1.63 7.44 -9.83
N GLY A 66 -1.72 8.40 -8.94
CA GLY A 66 -2.58 9.55 -9.11
C GLY A 66 -3.96 9.41 -8.51
N GLU A 67 -4.36 8.19 -8.12
CA GLU A 67 -5.67 8.00 -7.49
C GLU A 67 -5.68 8.48 -6.05
N VAL A 68 -6.83 8.96 -5.61
CA VAL A 68 -7.07 9.31 -4.21
C VAL A 68 -7.91 8.19 -3.61
N VAL A 69 -7.42 7.63 -2.50
CA VAL A 69 -8.08 6.48 -1.86
C VAL A 69 -8.25 6.74 -0.38
N ALA A 70 -9.26 6.11 0.20
CA ALA A 70 -9.55 6.28 1.63
C ALA A 70 -8.60 5.42 2.47
N PHE A 71 -8.39 5.84 3.71
CA PHE A 71 -7.70 4.98 4.68
C PHE A 71 -8.46 3.66 4.82
N ASN A 72 -7.72 2.61 5.10
CA ASN A 72 -8.23 1.24 5.22
C ASN A 72 -8.69 0.62 3.90
N SER A 73 -8.50 1.30 2.78
CA SER A 73 -8.76 0.72 1.47
C SER A 73 -7.75 -0.37 1.17
N VAL A 74 -8.20 -1.42 0.52
CA VAL A 74 -7.31 -2.47 0.03
C VAL A 74 -6.70 -1.98 -1.28
N VAL A 75 -5.38 -1.82 -1.29
CA VAL A 75 -4.67 -1.30 -2.46
C VAL A 75 -3.95 -2.38 -3.24
N ALA A 76 -3.71 -3.52 -2.63
CA ALA A 76 -3.00 -4.63 -3.26
C ALA A 76 -3.24 -5.91 -2.50
N VAL A 77 -2.83 -7.02 -3.10
CA VAL A 77 -2.90 -8.34 -2.45
C VAL A 77 -1.55 -9.02 -2.63
N ILE A 78 -1.04 -9.59 -1.56
CA ILE A 78 0.17 -10.40 -1.58
C ILE A 78 -0.22 -11.85 -1.36
N GLU A 79 0.26 -12.70 -2.22
CA GLU A 79 0.06 -14.14 -2.07
C GLU A 79 1.29 -14.74 -1.42
N GLY A 80 1.12 -15.26 -0.21
CA GLY A 80 2.18 -15.92 0.52
C GLY A 80 2.53 -17.27 -0.06
N LYS A 81 3.67 -17.81 0.41
CA LYS A 81 4.17 -19.06 -0.12
C LYS A 81 3.44 -20.30 0.41
N ASP A 82 2.65 -20.12 1.41
CA ASP A 82 1.94 -21.27 2.02
C ASP A 82 0.58 -21.48 1.41
#